data_dc5488a75b30a4e73ba09c1efd4e9b3f
#
_entry.id   dc5488a75b30a4e73ba09c1efd4e9b3f
#
_cell.length_a   1.000
_cell.length_b   1.000
_cell.length_c   1.000
_cell.angle_alpha   90.00
_cell.angle_beta   90.00
_cell.angle_gamma   90.00
#
_symmetry.space_group_name_H-M   'P 1'
#
loop_
_entity.id
_entity.type
_entity.pdbx_description
1 polymer ?
#
loop_
_entity_poly.entity_id
_entity_poly.type
_entity_poly.pdbx_seq_one_letter_code
_entity_poly.pdbx_strand_id
1 'polypeptide(L)'
;MDFEIVTDSSCNLKEEMIDEFGLHVLPLTFMVDGEQRQSYLKGQVTDLQQFYTMMREGKVITTSLPNLADSEALLRDLLEAGRDVLYLGFSSGLSGTYEAISLLCNQLAAEFPERKIFSVDTLAASGGEGLLVWHAVQKAREGLSIEELRDWVEQHRLNLAHWFTVDDLMFLWRGGRVSKTSAWAGTLLNIKPVLHVDDEGHLIPMEKVRGRKKSLNALVDHMEKSAIPPVADQMVFITHGDCLEDAEYVADKVRERFGVRDVVINYVDPVIGAHSGPGTMALFYMAESRN
;
A
#
# COMPACT_ATOMS: atom_id res chain seq x y z
N MET A 1 -10.21 22.05 0.42
CA MET A 1 -11.11 21.02 -0.15
C MET A 1 -12.40 21.04 0.65
N ASP A 2 -13.55 20.84 0.01
CA ASP A 2 -14.86 20.80 0.67
C ASP A 2 -15.22 19.38 1.17
N PHE A 3 -14.32 18.42 0.95
CA PHE A 3 -14.44 17.02 1.34
C PHE A 3 -13.15 16.52 2.00
N GLU A 4 -13.25 15.38 2.67
CA GLU A 4 -12.13 14.71 3.32
C GLU A 4 -11.73 13.44 2.56
N ILE A 5 -10.42 13.18 2.48
CA ILE A 5 -9.88 11.93 1.96
C ILE A 5 -9.55 11.04 3.15
N VAL A 6 -10.15 9.85 3.15
CA VAL A 6 -9.93 8.80 4.12
C VAL A 6 -9.21 7.64 3.42
N THR A 7 -8.20 7.07 4.04
CA THR A 7 -7.53 5.85 3.59
C THR A 7 -7.33 4.92 4.77
N ASP A 8 -6.63 3.83 4.60
CA ASP A 8 -6.27 2.96 5.72
C ASP A 8 -4.74 2.82 5.87
N SER A 9 -4.29 2.23 6.96
CA SER A 9 -2.87 2.20 7.30
C SER A 9 -2.01 1.35 6.37
N SER A 10 -2.62 0.57 5.47
CA SER A 10 -1.89 -0.19 4.45
C SER A 10 -1.26 0.70 3.37
N CYS A 11 -1.63 1.99 3.30
CA CYS A 11 -1.07 2.96 2.36
C CYS A 11 0.43 3.26 2.60
N ASN A 12 0.94 2.94 3.76
CA ASN A 12 2.34 3.16 4.17
C ASN A 12 2.86 4.60 3.91
N LEU A 13 2.00 5.59 4.03
CA LEU A 13 2.40 7.00 3.99
C LEU A 13 3.16 7.37 5.28
N LYS A 14 4.10 8.30 5.15
CA LYS A 14 4.77 8.89 6.31
C LYS A 14 3.81 9.81 7.06
N GLU A 15 3.97 9.91 8.39
CA GLU A 15 3.10 10.75 9.21
C GLU A 15 3.13 12.22 8.77
N GLU A 16 4.31 12.72 8.36
CA GLU A 16 4.44 14.09 7.85
C GLU A 16 3.59 14.31 6.59
N MET A 17 3.47 13.31 5.72
CA MET A 17 2.61 13.39 4.52
C MET A 17 1.13 13.31 4.89
N ILE A 18 0.77 12.45 5.85
CA ILE A 18 -0.60 12.34 6.37
C ILE A 18 -1.05 13.68 6.94
N ASP A 19 -0.21 14.32 7.74
CA ASP A 19 -0.50 15.63 8.35
C ASP A 19 -0.54 16.76 7.30
N GLU A 20 0.43 16.81 6.40
CA GLU A 20 0.47 17.82 5.32
C GLU A 20 -0.76 17.77 4.42
N PHE A 21 -1.26 16.56 4.16
CA PHE A 21 -2.39 16.33 3.27
C PHE A 21 -3.75 16.40 3.99
N GLY A 22 -3.74 16.41 5.32
CA GLY A 22 -4.95 16.38 6.12
C GLY A 22 -5.73 15.06 5.97
N LEU A 23 -5.02 13.95 5.81
CA LEU A 23 -5.62 12.64 5.61
C LEU A 23 -6.15 12.04 6.92
N HIS A 24 -7.24 11.31 6.81
CA HIS A 24 -7.74 10.46 7.86
C HIS A 24 -7.35 9.00 7.56
N VAL A 25 -6.71 8.33 8.51
CA VAL A 25 -6.20 6.97 8.33
C VAL A 25 -6.92 6.00 9.26
N LEU A 26 -7.60 5.01 8.69
CA LEU A 26 -8.22 3.91 9.43
C LEU A 26 -7.15 2.86 9.78
N PRO A 27 -6.83 2.67 11.07
CA PRO A 27 -5.77 1.76 11.46
C PRO A 27 -6.23 0.30 11.34
N LEU A 28 -5.53 -0.49 10.51
CA LEU A 28 -5.64 -1.95 10.56
C LEU A 28 -4.99 -2.46 11.84
N THR A 29 -5.27 -3.70 12.19
CA THR A 29 -4.75 -4.29 13.41
C THR A 29 -3.92 -5.54 13.16
N PHE A 30 -2.96 -5.79 14.05
CA PHE A 30 -2.19 -7.01 14.08
C PHE A 30 -2.12 -7.55 15.51
N MET A 31 -1.83 -8.83 15.62
CA MET A 31 -1.79 -9.54 16.90
C MET A 31 -0.44 -10.22 17.07
N VAL A 32 0.21 -9.96 18.21
CA VAL A 32 1.49 -10.58 18.61
C VAL A 32 1.31 -11.13 20.00
N ASP A 33 1.63 -12.42 20.20
CA ASP A 33 1.54 -13.10 21.51
C ASP A 33 0.16 -12.97 22.21
N GLY A 34 -0.92 -12.85 21.42
CA GLY A 34 -2.28 -12.66 21.93
C GLY A 34 -2.67 -11.20 22.23
N GLU A 35 -1.76 -10.26 22.10
CA GLU A 35 -2.03 -8.84 22.23
C GLU A 35 -2.37 -8.21 20.89
N GLN A 36 -3.52 -7.54 20.82
CA GLN A 36 -3.93 -6.77 19.65
C GLN A 36 -3.29 -5.38 19.68
N ARG A 37 -2.73 -4.96 18.53
CA ARG A 37 -2.10 -3.66 18.34
C ARG A 37 -2.61 -3.05 17.02
N GLN A 38 -2.65 -1.71 16.97
CA GLN A 38 -2.94 -0.99 15.73
C GLN A 38 -1.65 -0.77 14.94
N SER A 39 -1.72 -0.91 13.62
CA SER A 39 -0.56 -0.69 12.73
C SER A 39 -0.19 0.79 12.58
N TYR A 40 -1.16 1.67 12.83
CA TYR A 40 -0.97 3.12 12.83
C TYR A 40 -1.78 3.74 13.97
N LEU A 41 -1.15 4.63 14.70
CA LEU A 41 -1.79 5.53 15.65
C LEU A 41 -1.15 6.90 15.51
N LYS A 42 -1.96 7.91 15.20
CA LYS A 42 -1.48 9.30 15.04
C LYS A 42 -0.70 9.76 16.28
N GLY A 43 0.51 10.27 16.03
CA GLY A 43 1.40 10.75 17.11
C GLY A 43 2.08 9.63 17.90
N GLN A 44 1.97 8.37 17.49
CA GLN A 44 2.68 7.24 18.11
C GLN A 44 3.59 6.56 17.08
N VAL A 45 4.85 6.40 17.45
CA VAL A 45 5.82 5.69 16.61
C VAL A 45 5.77 4.21 16.92
N THR A 46 5.36 3.41 15.94
CA THR A 46 5.51 1.94 16.01
C THR A 46 6.98 1.59 15.77
N ASP A 47 7.59 0.84 16.70
CA ASP A 47 8.96 0.32 16.49
C ASP A 47 8.95 -0.79 15.43
N LEU A 48 9.08 -0.40 14.17
CA LEU A 48 9.04 -1.31 13.04
C LEU A 48 10.30 -2.20 12.98
N GLN A 49 11.44 -1.73 13.47
CA GLN A 49 12.64 -2.53 13.55
C GLN A 49 12.45 -3.69 14.55
N GLN A 50 11.85 -3.40 15.71
CA GLN A 50 11.50 -4.43 16.68
C GLN A 50 10.46 -5.41 16.11
N PHE A 51 9.45 -4.89 15.39
CA PHE A 51 8.45 -5.73 14.71
C PHE A 51 9.10 -6.76 13.80
N TYR A 52 9.97 -6.34 12.89
CA TYR A 52 10.67 -7.24 11.97
C TYR A 52 11.68 -8.15 12.68
N THR A 53 12.27 -7.72 13.79
CA THR A 53 13.13 -8.56 14.62
C THR A 53 12.33 -9.72 15.22
N MET A 54 11.16 -9.46 15.78
CA MET A 54 10.25 -10.51 16.27
C MET A 54 9.90 -11.54 15.20
N MET A 55 9.67 -11.10 13.96
CA MET A 55 9.42 -12.01 12.84
C MET A 55 10.63 -12.89 12.50
N ARG A 56 11.85 -12.33 12.54
CA ARG A 56 13.10 -13.11 12.33
C ARG A 56 13.32 -14.14 13.44
N GLU A 57 12.86 -13.85 14.64
CA GLU A 57 12.89 -14.77 15.80
C GLU A 57 11.78 -15.83 15.73
N GLY A 58 10.92 -15.79 14.69
CA GLY A 58 9.89 -16.80 14.45
C GLY A 58 8.57 -16.52 15.16
N LYS A 59 8.34 -15.33 15.70
CA LYS A 59 7.03 -14.93 16.24
C LYS A 59 5.97 -15.00 15.15
N VAL A 60 4.83 -15.58 15.49
CA VAL A 60 3.66 -15.63 14.61
C VAL A 60 2.84 -14.37 14.80
N ILE A 61 2.66 -13.62 13.71
CA ILE A 61 1.87 -12.40 13.70
C ILE A 61 0.67 -12.64 12.80
N THR A 62 -0.51 -12.34 13.31
CA THR A 62 -1.77 -12.38 12.54
C THR A 62 -2.34 -10.98 12.39
N THR A 63 -3.21 -10.80 11.41
CA THR A 63 -3.75 -9.48 11.08
C THR A 63 -5.26 -9.51 11.02
N SER A 64 -5.89 -8.37 11.25
CA SER A 64 -7.32 -8.19 11.08
C SER A 64 -7.65 -6.82 10.49
N LEU A 65 -8.91 -6.67 10.08
CA LEU A 65 -9.47 -5.44 9.57
C LEU A 65 -9.34 -4.30 10.59
N PRO A 66 -9.56 -3.03 10.18
CA PRO A 66 -9.78 -1.93 11.12
C PRO A 66 -10.92 -2.26 12.08
N ASN A 67 -10.88 -1.68 13.28
CA ASN A 67 -12.05 -1.72 14.17
C ASN A 67 -13.21 -0.97 13.50
N LEU A 68 -14.29 -1.68 13.16
CA LEU A 68 -15.41 -1.09 12.44
C LEU A 68 -16.17 -0.04 13.25
N ALA A 69 -16.24 -0.18 14.59
CA ALA A 69 -16.87 0.82 15.44
C ALA A 69 -16.06 2.13 15.46
N ASP A 70 -14.72 2.04 15.55
CA ASP A 70 -13.86 3.22 15.51
C ASP A 70 -13.87 3.86 14.11
N SER A 71 -13.92 3.03 13.06
CA SER A 71 -14.04 3.51 11.68
C SER A 71 -15.38 4.22 11.43
N GLU A 72 -16.49 3.66 11.93
CA GLU A 72 -17.80 4.29 11.88
C GLU A 72 -17.81 5.63 12.61
N ALA A 73 -17.25 5.68 13.82
CA ALA A 73 -17.21 6.92 14.60
C ALA A 73 -16.45 8.02 13.86
N LEU A 74 -15.29 7.71 13.28
CA LEU A 74 -14.51 8.68 12.50
C LEU A 74 -15.30 9.19 11.28
N LEU A 75 -15.88 8.30 10.48
CA LEU A 75 -16.63 8.67 9.29
C LEU A 75 -17.88 9.49 9.66
N ARG A 76 -18.58 9.10 10.71
CA ARG A 76 -19.76 9.81 11.23
C ARG A 76 -19.42 11.22 11.70
N ASP A 77 -18.33 11.39 12.46
CA ASP A 77 -17.88 12.69 12.93
C ASP A 77 -17.60 13.66 11.76
N LEU A 78 -17.00 13.15 10.66
CA LEU A 78 -16.77 13.96 9.45
C LEU A 78 -18.09 14.38 8.79
N LEU A 79 -19.03 13.45 8.63
CA LEU A 79 -20.34 13.73 8.01
C LEU A 79 -21.16 14.70 8.86
N GLU A 80 -21.19 14.54 10.19
CA GLU A 80 -21.86 15.45 11.14
C GLU A 80 -21.22 16.84 11.13
N ALA A 81 -19.90 16.93 10.91
CA ALA A 81 -19.20 18.19 10.69
C ALA A 81 -19.51 18.85 9.33
N GLY A 82 -20.39 18.24 8.52
CA GLY A 82 -20.78 18.75 7.22
C GLY A 82 -19.78 18.49 6.11
N ARG A 83 -18.85 17.51 6.29
CA ARG A 83 -17.83 17.15 5.30
C ARG A 83 -18.30 15.97 4.46
N ASP A 84 -18.09 16.04 3.15
CA ASP A 84 -18.22 14.90 2.26
C ASP A 84 -16.97 14.02 2.39
N VAL A 85 -17.04 12.72 2.08
CA VAL A 85 -15.95 11.76 2.33
C VAL A 85 -15.65 10.93 1.10
N LEU A 86 -14.38 10.82 0.74
CA LEU A 86 -13.84 9.85 -0.24
C LEU A 86 -12.90 8.88 0.46
N TYR A 87 -13.32 7.62 0.57
CA TYR A 87 -12.48 6.54 1.06
C TYR A 87 -11.74 5.87 -0.09
N LEU A 88 -10.40 5.82 0.02
CA LEU A 88 -9.49 5.12 -0.89
C LEU A 88 -8.91 3.94 -0.12
N GLY A 89 -9.35 2.73 -0.44
CA GLY A 89 -9.08 1.57 0.40
C GLY A 89 -8.13 0.55 -0.19
N PHE A 90 -7.53 -0.22 0.70
CA PHE A 90 -6.66 -1.38 0.43
C PHE A 90 -7.31 -2.37 -0.53
N SER A 91 -6.53 -2.94 -1.45
CA SER A 91 -6.99 -3.90 -2.46
C SER A 91 -7.91 -4.99 -1.90
N SER A 92 -9.10 -5.11 -2.49
CA SER A 92 -10.06 -6.19 -2.20
C SER A 92 -9.51 -7.57 -2.58
N GLY A 93 -8.56 -7.64 -3.50
CA GLY A 93 -7.84 -8.87 -3.86
C GLY A 93 -6.91 -9.40 -2.75
N LEU A 94 -6.61 -8.58 -1.72
CA LEU A 94 -5.68 -8.93 -0.64
C LEU A 94 -6.32 -8.98 0.73
N SER A 95 -7.36 -8.19 0.97
CA SER A 95 -7.99 -8.03 2.27
C SER A 95 -9.48 -7.71 2.13
N GLY A 96 -10.30 -8.17 3.06
CA GLY A 96 -11.71 -7.76 3.17
C GLY A 96 -11.90 -6.34 3.76
N THR A 97 -10.81 -5.56 3.90
CA THR A 97 -10.88 -4.19 4.47
C THR A 97 -11.75 -3.29 3.61
N TYR A 98 -11.50 -3.26 2.30
CA TYR A 98 -12.30 -2.44 1.39
C TYR A 98 -13.79 -2.76 1.45
N GLU A 99 -14.16 -4.04 1.36
CA GLU A 99 -15.56 -4.46 1.41
C GLU A 99 -16.25 -4.05 2.70
N ALA A 100 -15.57 -4.23 3.84
CA ALA A 100 -16.12 -3.90 5.15
C ALA A 100 -16.35 -2.39 5.30
N ILE A 101 -15.38 -1.56 4.92
CA ILE A 101 -15.49 -0.09 5.02
C ILE A 101 -16.45 0.46 3.94
N SER A 102 -16.45 -0.11 2.73
CA SER A 102 -17.40 0.28 1.68
C SER A 102 -18.85 0.01 2.08
N LEU A 103 -19.12 -1.13 2.74
CA LEU A 103 -20.45 -1.42 3.30
C LEU A 103 -20.84 -0.37 4.36
N LEU A 104 -19.92 0.00 5.23
CA LEU A 104 -20.12 1.05 6.23
C LEU A 104 -20.39 2.41 5.58
N CYS A 105 -19.63 2.78 4.55
CA CYS A 105 -19.87 4.01 3.78
C CYS A 105 -21.28 4.03 3.17
N ASN A 106 -21.76 2.90 2.62
CA ASN A 106 -23.11 2.79 2.06
C ASN A 106 -24.21 2.92 3.13
N GLN A 107 -23.99 2.39 4.33
CA GLN A 107 -24.92 2.55 5.45
C GLN A 107 -24.99 4.01 5.88
N LEU A 108 -23.85 4.67 6.04
CA LEU A 108 -23.79 6.09 6.40
C LEU A 108 -24.37 7.00 5.31
N ALA A 109 -24.21 6.67 4.03
CA ALA A 109 -24.85 7.42 2.94
C ALA A 109 -26.38 7.42 3.03
N ALA A 110 -26.99 6.35 3.53
CA ALA A 110 -28.43 6.29 3.76
C ALA A 110 -28.89 7.13 4.98
N GLU A 111 -28.02 7.29 5.98
CA GLU A 111 -28.30 8.10 7.18
C GLU A 111 -28.05 9.61 6.93
N PHE A 112 -27.11 9.95 6.04
CA PHE A 112 -26.72 11.32 5.71
C PHE A 112 -26.99 11.65 4.23
N PRO A 113 -28.26 11.68 3.78
CA PRO A 113 -28.60 11.82 2.36
C PRO A 113 -28.19 13.18 1.74
N GLU A 114 -27.86 14.18 2.56
CA GLU A 114 -27.37 15.49 2.13
C GLU A 114 -25.83 15.51 1.97
N ARG A 115 -25.14 14.44 2.37
CA ARG A 115 -23.68 14.28 2.26
C ARG A 115 -23.32 13.32 1.15
N LYS A 116 -22.17 13.53 0.55
CA LYS A 116 -21.57 12.59 -0.40
C LYS A 116 -20.53 11.74 0.32
N ILE A 117 -20.68 10.45 0.23
CA ILE A 117 -19.69 9.51 0.71
C ILE A 117 -19.43 8.48 -0.38
N PHE A 118 -18.18 8.37 -0.82
CA PHE A 118 -17.76 7.43 -1.85
C PHE A 118 -16.63 6.55 -1.32
N SER A 119 -16.58 5.33 -1.82
CA SER A 119 -15.48 4.40 -1.58
C SER A 119 -14.92 3.90 -2.90
N VAL A 120 -13.59 3.85 -3.03
CA VAL A 120 -12.89 3.32 -4.19
C VAL A 120 -11.94 2.22 -3.75
N ASP A 121 -12.09 1.03 -4.34
CA ASP A 121 -11.09 -0.01 -4.25
C ASP A 121 -9.89 0.40 -5.10
N THR A 122 -8.77 0.66 -4.43
CA THR A 122 -7.55 1.07 -5.14
C THR A 122 -6.92 -0.06 -5.94
N LEU A 123 -7.28 -1.32 -5.64
CA LEU A 123 -6.60 -2.52 -6.13
C LEU A 123 -5.09 -2.44 -5.92
N ALA A 124 -4.67 -1.73 -4.88
CA ALA A 124 -3.29 -1.41 -4.55
C ALA A 124 -2.98 -1.73 -3.08
N ALA A 125 -1.71 -1.75 -2.73
CA ALA A 125 -1.21 -2.05 -1.41
C ALA A 125 0.08 -1.28 -1.12
N SER A 126 0.40 -1.08 0.16
CA SER A 126 1.66 -0.49 0.59
C SER A 126 1.90 0.89 -0.05
N GLY A 127 3.15 1.22 -0.38
CA GLY A 127 3.47 2.48 -1.06
C GLY A 127 2.75 2.67 -2.40
N GLY A 128 2.17 1.63 -3.00
CA GLY A 128 1.33 1.76 -4.19
C GLY A 128 0.00 2.43 -3.88
N GLU A 129 -0.70 1.97 -2.84
CA GLU A 129 -1.89 2.66 -2.34
C GLU A 129 -1.53 4.08 -1.92
N GLY A 130 -0.43 4.25 -1.16
CA GLY A 130 0.06 5.57 -0.76
C GLY A 130 0.36 6.51 -1.94
N LEU A 131 0.93 6.00 -3.02
CA LEU A 131 1.21 6.78 -4.23
C LEU A 131 -0.08 7.21 -4.94
N LEU A 132 -1.09 6.33 -5.00
CA LEU A 132 -2.39 6.68 -5.56
C LEU A 132 -3.10 7.73 -4.70
N VAL A 133 -3.05 7.59 -3.37
CA VAL A 133 -3.57 8.61 -2.43
C VAL A 133 -2.83 9.93 -2.61
N TRP A 134 -1.50 9.92 -2.77
CA TRP A 134 -0.73 11.12 -3.06
C TRP A 134 -1.23 11.83 -4.33
N HIS A 135 -1.40 11.08 -5.42
CA HIS A 135 -1.94 11.63 -6.67
C HIS A 135 -3.36 12.18 -6.49
N ALA A 136 -4.23 11.48 -5.76
CA ALA A 136 -5.58 11.94 -5.45
C ALA A 136 -5.56 13.28 -4.71
N VAL A 137 -4.67 13.45 -3.72
CA VAL A 137 -4.49 14.72 -3.01
C VAL A 137 -4.03 15.84 -3.97
N GLN A 138 -3.08 15.56 -4.87
CA GLN A 138 -2.65 16.58 -5.84
C GLN A 138 -3.81 17.00 -6.74
N LYS A 139 -4.61 16.05 -7.24
CA LYS A 139 -5.79 16.33 -8.07
C LYS A 139 -6.87 17.12 -7.32
N ALA A 140 -7.10 16.81 -6.06
CA ALA A 140 -8.00 17.59 -5.21
C ALA A 140 -7.49 19.03 -5.00
N ARG A 141 -6.17 19.23 -4.84
CA ARG A 141 -5.54 20.55 -4.75
C ARG A 141 -5.59 21.33 -6.07
N GLU A 142 -5.65 20.64 -7.21
CA GLU A 142 -5.91 21.22 -8.53
C GLU A 142 -7.37 21.67 -8.71
N GLY A 143 -8.28 21.32 -7.79
CA GLY A 143 -9.66 21.79 -7.72
C GLY A 143 -10.72 20.80 -8.19
N LEU A 144 -10.37 19.50 -8.36
CA LEU A 144 -11.39 18.49 -8.68
C LEU A 144 -12.44 18.38 -7.56
N SER A 145 -13.70 18.26 -7.95
CA SER A 145 -14.78 17.88 -7.05
C SER A 145 -14.61 16.44 -6.56
N ILE A 146 -15.32 16.05 -5.52
CA ILE A 146 -15.25 14.70 -4.96
C ILE A 146 -15.65 13.63 -6.00
N GLU A 147 -16.63 13.90 -6.87
CA GLU A 147 -17.04 13.01 -7.94
C GLU A 147 -15.96 12.88 -9.02
N GLU A 148 -15.42 14.01 -9.47
CA GLU A 148 -14.33 14.01 -10.45
C GLU A 148 -13.10 13.31 -9.93
N LEU A 149 -12.79 13.47 -8.64
CA LEU A 149 -11.66 12.79 -8.01
C LEU A 149 -11.88 11.28 -7.91
N ARG A 150 -13.05 10.84 -7.48
CA ARG A 150 -13.44 9.43 -7.48
C ARG A 150 -13.23 8.82 -8.87
N ASP A 151 -13.80 9.45 -9.89
CA ASP A 151 -13.74 8.96 -11.28
C ASP A 151 -12.29 8.94 -11.79
N TRP A 152 -11.49 9.96 -11.42
CA TRP A 152 -10.07 10.01 -11.75
C TRP A 152 -9.31 8.83 -11.11
N VAL A 153 -9.53 8.55 -9.83
CA VAL A 153 -8.87 7.43 -9.14
C VAL A 153 -9.25 6.08 -9.78
N GLU A 154 -10.55 5.86 -10.05
CA GLU A 154 -11.04 4.65 -10.71
C GLU A 154 -10.41 4.44 -12.09
N GLN A 155 -10.24 5.51 -12.87
CA GLN A 155 -9.62 5.44 -14.20
C GLN A 155 -8.11 5.15 -14.14
N HIS A 156 -7.41 5.64 -13.11
CA HIS A 156 -5.95 5.60 -13.06
C HIS A 156 -5.37 4.54 -12.11
N ARG A 157 -6.18 3.87 -11.28
CA ARG A 157 -5.70 2.87 -10.35
C ARG A 157 -4.93 1.72 -11.02
N LEU A 158 -5.24 1.38 -12.27
CA LEU A 158 -4.53 0.34 -13.04
C LEU A 158 -3.29 0.87 -13.77
N ASN A 159 -3.03 2.18 -13.73
CA ASN A 159 -1.78 2.77 -14.18
C ASN A 159 -0.69 2.75 -13.10
N LEU A 160 -1.01 2.26 -11.91
CA LEU A 160 -0.08 2.18 -10.80
C LEU A 160 0.65 0.84 -10.82
N ALA A 161 1.93 0.85 -11.13
CA ALA A 161 2.78 -0.34 -11.12
C ALA A 161 3.26 -0.67 -9.71
N HIS A 162 3.25 -1.95 -9.39
CA HIS A 162 3.76 -2.53 -8.13
C HIS A 162 4.74 -3.63 -8.48
N TRP A 163 6.02 -3.39 -8.37
CA TRP A 163 7.03 -4.42 -8.53
C TRP A 163 7.75 -4.66 -7.23
N PHE A 164 7.78 -5.90 -6.77
CA PHE A 164 8.38 -6.19 -5.47
C PHE A 164 9.08 -7.56 -5.45
N THR A 165 9.95 -7.73 -4.46
CA THR A 165 10.65 -8.99 -4.17
C THR A 165 10.60 -9.23 -2.68
N VAL A 166 10.58 -10.49 -2.27
CA VAL A 166 10.62 -10.91 -0.87
C VAL A 166 11.81 -11.84 -0.64
N ASP A 167 12.28 -11.89 0.58
CA ASP A 167 13.34 -12.82 0.94
C ASP A 167 12.85 -14.25 1.06
N ASP A 168 11.65 -14.42 1.61
CA ASP A 168 11.00 -15.72 1.82
C ASP A 168 9.53 -15.68 1.40
N LEU A 169 9.21 -16.34 0.29
CA LEU A 169 7.84 -16.45 -0.24
C LEU A 169 6.88 -17.17 0.72
N MET A 170 7.41 -17.91 1.69
CA MET A 170 6.60 -18.66 2.65
C MET A 170 5.73 -17.75 3.52
N PHE A 171 6.13 -16.50 3.75
CA PHE A 171 5.29 -15.54 4.47
C PHE A 171 3.99 -15.26 3.69
N LEU A 172 4.10 -14.94 2.40
CA LEU A 172 2.94 -14.70 1.53
C LEU A 172 2.05 -15.94 1.38
N TRP A 173 2.67 -17.11 1.27
CA TRP A 173 1.94 -18.37 1.16
C TRP A 173 1.19 -18.72 2.44
N ARG A 174 1.84 -18.63 3.60
CA ARG A 174 1.19 -18.86 4.91
C ARG A 174 0.06 -17.89 5.16
N GLY A 175 0.24 -16.63 4.72
CA GLY A 175 -0.78 -15.60 4.76
C GLY A 175 -1.93 -15.81 3.77
N GLY A 176 -1.80 -16.72 2.80
CA GLY A 176 -2.81 -16.98 1.77
C GLY A 176 -2.86 -15.91 0.66
N ARG A 177 -1.87 -15.02 0.54
CA ARG A 177 -1.81 -13.95 -0.48
C ARG A 177 -1.13 -14.38 -1.77
N VAL A 178 -0.51 -15.56 -1.79
CA VAL A 178 -0.10 -16.25 -3.01
C VAL A 178 -0.58 -17.70 -2.96
N SER A 179 -0.94 -18.27 -4.12
CA SER A 179 -1.47 -19.62 -4.19
C SER A 179 -0.41 -20.70 -3.95
N LYS A 180 -0.82 -21.85 -3.42
CA LYS A 180 0.03 -23.02 -3.18
C LYS A 180 0.58 -23.64 -4.48
N THR A 181 -0.12 -23.45 -5.59
CA THR A 181 0.23 -23.96 -6.91
C THR A 181 1.27 -23.14 -7.65
N SER A 182 1.58 -21.93 -7.16
CA SER A 182 2.77 -21.25 -7.62
C SER A 182 3.96 -22.14 -7.20
N ALA A 183 4.52 -22.90 -8.15
CA ALA A 183 5.60 -23.91 -7.98
C ALA A 183 6.92 -23.36 -7.39
N TRP A 184 6.81 -22.40 -6.50
CA TRP A 184 7.84 -21.59 -5.87
C TRP A 184 8.09 -22.00 -4.42
N ALA A 185 7.22 -22.84 -3.83
CA ALA A 185 7.35 -23.37 -2.47
C ALA A 185 8.49 -24.38 -2.31
N GLY A 186 9.47 -24.34 -3.18
CA GLY A 186 10.66 -25.18 -3.13
C GLY A 186 11.90 -24.32 -2.87
N THR A 187 12.49 -24.54 -1.74
CA THR A 187 13.77 -24.04 -1.23
C THR A 187 14.95 -24.23 -2.19
N LEU A 188 14.99 -23.50 -3.28
CA LEU A 188 16.22 -23.37 -4.04
C LEU A 188 17.02 -22.24 -3.39
N LEU A 189 18.13 -22.61 -2.78
CA LEU A 189 19.06 -21.71 -2.11
C LEU A 189 19.34 -20.48 -2.99
N ASN A 190 19.09 -19.28 -2.45
CA ASN A 190 19.37 -18.00 -3.09
C ASN A 190 18.53 -17.65 -4.34
N ILE A 191 17.35 -18.25 -4.53
CA ILE A 191 16.37 -17.79 -5.52
C ILE A 191 15.45 -16.76 -4.87
N LYS A 192 15.34 -15.57 -5.48
CA LYS A 192 14.45 -14.50 -5.07
C LYS A 192 13.32 -14.35 -6.09
N PRO A 193 12.06 -14.36 -5.65
CA PRO A 193 10.94 -14.08 -6.55
C PRO A 193 10.86 -12.58 -6.85
N VAL A 194 10.48 -12.25 -8.08
CA VAL A 194 9.98 -10.92 -8.45
C VAL A 194 8.50 -11.06 -8.72
N LEU A 195 7.71 -10.22 -8.08
CA LEU A 195 6.25 -10.26 -8.11
C LEU A 195 5.72 -8.89 -8.55
N HIS A 196 4.47 -8.90 -9.03
CA HIS A 196 3.69 -7.69 -9.23
C HIS A 196 2.26 -7.85 -8.66
N VAL A 197 1.46 -6.80 -8.76
CA VAL A 197 0.02 -6.82 -8.48
C VAL A 197 -0.71 -6.79 -9.81
N ASP A 198 -1.62 -7.75 -10.05
CA ASP A 198 -2.44 -7.82 -11.27
C ASP A 198 -3.59 -6.80 -11.28
N ASP A 199 -4.38 -6.81 -12.35
CA ASP A 199 -5.50 -5.87 -12.53
C ASP A 199 -6.66 -6.12 -11.56
N GLU A 200 -6.73 -7.31 -10.95
CA GLU A 200 -7.69 -7.67 -9.91
C GLU A 200 -7.15 -7.41 -8.49
N GLY A 201 -5.93 -6.86 -8.38
CA GLY A 201 -5.31 -6.51 -7.10
C GLY A 201 -4.67 -7.67 -6.35
N HIS A 202 -4.39 -8.82 -7.01
CA HIS A 202 -3.72 -9.98 -6.42
C HIS A 202 -2.20 -9.96 -6.64
N LEU A 203 -1.47 -10.66 -5.76
CA LEU A 203 -0.03 -10.80 -5.89
C LEU A 203 0.31 -11.96 -6.83
N ILE A 204 1.05 -11.65 -7.91
CA ILE A 204 1.41 -12.60 -8.94
C ILE A 204 2.94 -12.73 -9.03
N PRO A 205 3.50 -13.94 -8.83
CA PRO A 205 4.92 -14.20 -9.10
C PRO A 205 5.22 -14.18 -10.60
N MET A 206 6.15 -13.35 -11.02
CA MET A 206 6.52 -13.14 -12.43
C MET A 206 7.85 -13.78 -12.80
N GLU A 207 8.87 -13.61 -11.97
CA GLU A 207 10.22 -14.03 -12.29
C GLU A 207 10.89 -14.76 -11.10
N LYS A 208 11.87 -15.60 -11.46
CA LYS A 208 12.83 -16.22 -10.53
C LYS A 208 14.22 -15.70 -10.84
N VAL A 209 14.79 -14.93 -9.93
CA VAL A 209 16.15 -14.43 -10.10
C VAL A 209 17.08 -15.00 -9.04
N ARG A 210 18.32 -15.25 -9.42
CA ARG A 210 19.31 -15.79 -8.49
C ARG A 210 20.09 -14.67 -7.83
N GLY A 211 19.87 -14.49 -6.54
CA GLY A 211 20.58 -13.52 -5.69
C GLY A 211 19.84 -12.21 -5.51
N ARG A 212 20.00 -11.63 -4.33
CA ARG A 212 19.29 -10.44 -3.87
C ARG A 212 19.50 -9.24 -4.80
N LYS A 213 20.73 -8.90 -5.13
CA LYS A 213 21.04 -7.74 -5.96
C LYS A 213 20.39 -7.82 -7.35
N LYS A 214 20.26 -9.04 -7.91
CA LYS A 214 19.57 -9.21 -9.20
C LYS A 214 18.07 -9.00 -9.08
N SER A 215 17.44 -9.42 -7.96
CA SER A 215 16.02 -9.15 -7.77
C SER A 215 15.71 -7.65 -7.57
N LEU A 216 16.59 -6.92 -6.89
CA LEU A 216 16.49 -5.46 -6.77
C LEU A 216 16.62 -4.77 -8.13
N ASN A 217 17.59 -5.17 -8.96
CA ASN A 217 17.75 -4.63 -10.31
C ASN A 217 16.54 -4.92 -11.20
N ALA A 218 15.95 -6.12 -11.09
CA ALA A 218 14.77 -6.49 -11.87
C ALA A 218 13.59 -5.53 -11.64
N LEU A 219 13.41 -5.01 -10.41
CA LEU A 219 12.37 -4.00 -10.12
C LEU A 219 12.58 -2.74 -10.97
N VAL A 220 13.82 -2.28 -11.05
CA VAL A 220 14.21 -1.09 -11.84
C VAL A 220 14.13 -1.37 -13.34
N ASP A 221 14.47 -2.58 -13.78
CA ASP A 221 14.35 -3.02 -15.18
C ASP A 221 12.88 -3.08 -15.64
N HIS A 222 11.94 -3.40 -14.75
CA HIS A 222 10.50 -3.30 -15.03
C HIS A 222 10.04 -1.85 -15.15
N MET A 223 10.54 -0.96 -14.28
CA MET A 223 10.25 0.48 -14.40
C MET A 223 10.71 1.04 -15.75
N GLU A 224 11.88 0.65 -16.24
CA GLU A 224 12.39 1.09 -17.56
C GLU A 224 11.46 0.70 -18.73
N LYS A 225 10.76 -0.44 -18.59
CA LYS A 225 9.89 -0.96 -19.64
C LYS A 225 8.50 -0.34 -19.66
N SER A 226 7.98 0.12 -18.52
CA SER A 226 6.56 0.43 -18.39
C SER A 226 6.25 1.82 -17.83
N ALA A 227 7.22 2.56 -17.27
CA ALA A 227 6.97 3.87 -16.68
C ALA A 227 6.50 4.90 -17.70
N ILE A 228 5.46 5.68 -17.37
CA ILE A 228 4.93 6.75 -18.21
C ILE A 228 5.94 7.91 -18.26
N PRO A 229 6.34 8.37 -19.50
CA PRO A 229 7.18 9.56 -19.62
C PRO A 229 6.40 10.87 -19.30
N PRO A 230 7.07 11.91 -18.79
CA PRO A 230 8.49 12.00 -18.44
C PRO A 230 8.78 11.36 -17.07
N VAL A 231 9.57 10.29 -17.06
CA VAL A 231 9.83 9.48 -15.85
C VAL A 231 10.55 10.29 -14.78
N ALA A 232 11.39 11.26 -15.17
CA ALA A 232 12.13 12.11 -14.23
C ALA A 232 11.22 13.00 -13.35
N ASP A 233 10.01 13.27 -13.78
CA ASP A 233 9.05 14.13 -13.07
C ASP A 233 8.05 13.32 -12.22
N GLN A 234 8.16 11.99 -12.20
CA GLN A 234 7.31 11.16 -11.38
C GLN A 234 7.69 11.23 -9.90
N MET A 235 6.69 11.16 -9.02
CA MET A 235 6.84 10.73 -7.66
C MET A 235 6.99 9.21 -7.65
N VAL A 236 8.02 8.69 -6.98
CA VAL A 236 8.29 7.26 -6.86
C VAL A 236 8.28 6.87 -5.39
N PHE A 237 7.56 5.78 -5.06
CA PHE A 237 7.55 5.25 -3.72
C PHE A 237 8.34 3.93 -3.66
N ILE A 238 9.04 3.75 -2.55
CA ILE A 238 9.76 2.52 -2.20
C ILE A 238 9.38 2.16 -0.79
N THR A 239 8.93 0.92 -0.57
CA THR A 239 8.70 0.42 0.79
C THR A 239 9.54 -0.81 1.06
N HIS A 240 9.97 -0.98 2.34
CA HIS A 240 10.87 -2.06 2.71
C HIS A 240 10.50 -2.71 4.05
N GLY A 241 10.74 -4.00 4.16
CA GLY A 241 10.59 -4.80 5.37
C GLY A 241 11.91 -4.91 6.13
N ASP A 242 12.35 -3.81 6.75
CA ASP A 242 13.58 -3.70 7.53
C ASP A 242 14.85 -4.10 6.75
N CYS A 243 14.99 -3.51 5.54
CA CYS A 243 16.16 -3.64 4.66
C CYS A 243 16.45 -2.28 3.96
N LEU A 244 16.72 -1.24 4.77
CA LEU A 244 16.90 0.13 4.28
C LEU A 244 18.04 0.27 3.25
N GLU A 245 19.16 -0.42 3.44
CA GLU A 245 20.28 -0.40 2.48
C GLU A 245 19.86 -0.86 1.08
N ASP A 246 18.99 -1.87 0.98
CA ASP A 246 18.42 -2.32 -0.29
C ASP A 246 17.48 -1.27 -0.89
N ALA A 247 16.70 -0.58 -0.05
CA ALA A 247 15.80 0.48 -0.49
C ALA A 247 16.57 1.67 -1.04
N GLU A 248 17.63 2.09 -0.36
CA GLU A 248 18.54 3.14 -0.82
C GLU A 248 19.22 2.75 -2.14
N TYR A 249 19.67 1.49 -2.25
CA TYR A 249 20.25 0.97 -3.50
C TYR A 249 19.25 1.07 -4.67
N VAL A 250 17.99 0.67 -4.47
CA VAL A 250 16.95 0.78 -5.52
C VAL A 250 16.67 2.25 -5.85
N ALA A 251 16.56 3.11 -4.84
CA ALA A 251 16.36 4.56 -5.04
C ALA A 251 17.48 5.20 -5.85
N ASP A 252 18.74 4.85 -5.56
CA ASP A 252 19.88 5.35 -6.31
C ASP A 252 19.86 4.87 -7.76
N LYS A 253 19.50 3.61 -8.01
CA LYS A 253 19.32 3.08 -9.37
C LYS A 253 18.20 3.79 -10.13
N VAL A 254 17.09 4.11 -9.48
CA VAL A 254 15.99 4.89 -10.06
C VAL A 254 16.47 6.30 -10.42
N ARG A 255 17.19 6.97 -9.52
CA ARG A 255 17.78 8.30 -9.77
C ARG A 255 18.80 8.27 -10.90
N GLU A 256 19.73 7.32 -10.88
CA GLU A 256 20.78 7.19 -11.89
C GLU A 256 20.22 6.92 -13.30
N ARG A 257 19.22 6.03 -13.43
CA ARG A 257 18.70 5.62 -14.74
C ARG A 257 17.68 6.60 -15.33
N PHE A 258 16.85 7.19 -14.49
CA PHE A 258 15.67 7.94 -14.97
C PHE A 258 15.70 9.42 -14.60
N GLY A 259 16.63 9.84 -13.76
CA GLY A 259 16.69 11.24 -13.30
C GLY A 259 15.56 11.63 -12.34
N VAL A 260 14.86 10.65 -11.76
CA VAL A 260 13.78 10.88 -10.80
C VAL A 260 14.31 11.65 -9.60
N ARG A 261 13.63 12.73 -9.23
CA ARG A 261 14.03 13.60 -8.12
C ARG A 261 13.31 13.24 -6.83
N ASP A 262 12.04 12.92 -6.94
CA ASP A 262 11.15 12.71 -5.80
C ASP A 262 10.96 11.21 -5.53
N VAL A 263 11.72 10.70 -4.56
CA VAL A 263 11.67 9.31 -4.12
C VAL A 263 11.36 9.28 -2.62
N VAL A 264 10.24 8.69 -2.27
CA VAL A 264 9.85 8.44 -0.87
C VAL A 264 10.23 7.02 -0.49
N ILE A 265 11.02 6.87 0.57
CA ILE A 265 11.34 5.56 1.16
C ILE A 265 10.64 5.47 2.51
N ASN A 266 9.91 4.38 2.75
CA ASN A 266 9.27 4.09 4.02
C ASN A 266 9.29 2.59 4.35
N TYR A 267 8.97 2.25 5.58
CA TYR A 267 8.74 0.86 5.97
C TYR A 267 7.43 0.33 5.38
N VAL A 268 7.41 -0.98 5.13
CA VAL A 268 6.15 -1.74 5.03
C VAL A 268 5.57 -1.84 6.44
N ASP A 269 4.29 -1.49 6.61
CA ASP A 269 3.58 -1.51 7.88
C ASP A 269 3.45 -2.93 8.47
N PRO A 270 3.08 -3.07 9.76
CA PRO A 270 2.96 -4.38 10.40
C PRO A 270 1.94 -5.31 9.73
N VAL A 271 0.84 -4.79 9.18
CA VAL A 271 -0.21 -5.63 8.59
C VAL A 271 0.26 -6.27 7.28
N ILE A 272 0.82 -5.49 6.37
CA ILE A 272 1.41 -6.03 5.14
C ILE A 272 2.68 -6.83 5.46
N GLY A 273 3.52 -6.33 6.37
CA GLY A 273 4.77 -6.95 6.80
C GLY A 273 4.59 -8.35 7.36
N ALA A 274 3.52 -8.58 8.14
CA ALA A 274 3.19 -9.91 8.68
C ALA A 274 3.00 -10.98 7.59
N HIS A 275 2.55 -10.56 6.41
CA HIS A 275 2.33 -11.44 5.25
C HIS A 275 3.49 -11.47 4.27
N SER A 276 4.25 -10.39 4.12
CA SER A 276 5.35 -10.30 3.15
C SER A 276 6.72 -10.66 3.73
N GLY A 277 6.89 -10.46 5.03
CA GLY A 277 8.09 -10.83 5.78
C GLY A 277 9.23 -9.81 5.74
N PRO A 278 10.22 -10.02 6.61
CA PRO A 278 11.47 -9.25 6.58
C PRO A 278 12.16 -9.37 5.21
N GLY A 279 12.84 -8.30 4.77
CA GLY A 279 13.52 -8.27 3.49
C GLY A 279 12.59 -8.03 2.29
N THR A 280 11.31 -7.74 2.51
CA THR A 280 10.42 -7.26 1.46
C THR A 280 10.95 -5.94 0.89
N MET A 281 10.96 -5.83 -0.44
CA MET A 281 11.35 -4.61 -1.15
C MET A 281 10.38 -4.36 -2.28
N ALA A 282 9.74 -3.19 -2.30
CA ALA A 282 8.75 -2.83 -3.30
C ALA A 282 9.00 -1.45 -3.90
N LEU A 283 8.80 -1.34 -5.21
CA LEU A 283 8.95 -0.15 -6.04
C LEU A 283 7.61 0.17 -6.70
N PHE A 284 7.16 1.43 -6.58
CA PHE A 284 5.87 1.90 -7.08
C PHE A 284 6.05 3.17 -7.91
N TYR A 285 5.39 3.21 -9.07
CA TYR A 285 5.45 4.32 -10.01
C TYR A 285 4.24 4.29 -10.94
N MET A 286 4.00 5.36 -11.69
CA MET A 286 2.95 5.39 -12.71
C MET A 286 3.44 4.76 -14.01
N ALA A 287 2.65 3.84 -14.56
CA ALA A 287 2.94 3.05 -15.75
C ALA A 287 1.82 3.16 -16.79
N GLU A 288 2.11 2.82 -18.05
CA GLU A 288 1.08 2.77 -19.09
C GLU A 288 0.01 1.73 -18.80
N SER A 289 0.42 0.61 -18.20
CA SER A 289 -0.45 -0.44 -17.65
C SER A 289 0.24 -1.08 -16.46
N ARG A 290 -0.54 -1.75 -15.63
CA ARG A 290 -0.02 -2.50 -14.47
C ARG A 290 0.78 -3.75 -14.89
N ASN A 291 0.45 -4.34 -16.04
CA ASN A 291 1.03 -5.55 -16.63
C ASN A 291 2.11 -5.23 -17.66
#